data_2413d9f0ba6f1866211cc0224f593665
#
_entry.id   2413d9f0ba6f1866211cc0224f593665
#
_cell.length_a   1.000
_cell.length_b   1.000
_cell.length_c   1.000
_cell.angle_alpha   90.00
_cell.angle_beta   90.00
_cell.angle_gamma   90.00
#
_symmetry.space_group_name_H-M   'P 1'
#
loop_
_entity.id
_entity.type
_entity.pdbx_description
1 polymer ?
#
loop_
_entity_poly.entity_id
_entity_poly.type
_entity_poly.pdbx_seq_one_letter_code
_entity_poly.pdbx_strand_id
1 'polypeptide(L)' 'MIVAIAGATGLTGNLCLHRLLSHPGIVRVIAIGRRPTGIQHVKLEEAIL' A
#
# COMPACT_ATOMS: atom_id res chain seq x y z
N MET A 1 -3.14 -8.80 10.20
CA MET A 1 -2.67 -7.44 10.52
C MET A 1 -3.09 -6.49 9.40
N ILE A 2 -3.57 -5.33 9.77
CA ILE A 2 -3.93 -4.27 8.82
C ILE A 2 -2.88 -3.16 8.97
N VAL A 3 -2.30 -2.74 7.86
CA VAL A 3 -1.24 -1.72 7.86
C VAL A 3 -1.67 -0.54 7.00
N ALA A 4 -1.45 0.67 7.49
CA ALA A 4 -1.66 1.89 6.72
C ALA A 4 -0.31 2.50 6.38
N ILE A 5 -0.13 2.93 5.14
CA ILE A 5 1.11 3.53 4.66
C ILE A 5 0.81 4.83 3.92
N ALA A 6 1.58 5.86 4.20
CA ALA A 6 1.48 7.15 3.52
C ALA A 6 2.69 7.32 2.58
N GLY A 7 2.48 8.00 1.46
CA GLY A 7 3.56 8.29 0.53
C GLY A 7 4.02 7.10 -0.30
N ALA A 8 3.13 6.14 -0.55
CA ALA A 8 3.48 4.93 -1.29
C ALA A 8 3.79 5.17 -2.78
N THR A 9 3.56 6.37 -3.28
CA THR A 9 3.85 6.70 -4.68
C THR A 9 5.31 7.03 -4.94
N GLY A 10 6.11 7.25 -3.89
CA GLY A 10 7.55 7.44 -4.02
C GLY A 10 8.28 6.12 -4.26
N LEU A 11 9.54 6.19 -4.71
CA LEU A 11 10.32 4.99 -5.01
C LEU A 11 10.47 4.07 -3.78
N THR A 12 10.89 4.63 -2.66
CA THR A 12 11.06 3.87 -1.42
C THR A 12 9.73 3.36 -0.89
N GLY A 13 8.70 4.20 -0.91
CA GLY A 13 7.36 3.81 -0.45
C GLY A 13 6.77 2.70 -1.29
N ASN A 14 7.03 2.71 -2.60
CA ASN A 14 6.56 1.68 -3.51
C ASN A 14 7.18 0.32 -3.18
N LEU A 15 8.48 0.28 -2.89
CA LEU A 15 9.15 -0.95 -2.46
C LEU A 15 8.57 -1.49 -1.16
N CYS A 16 8.34 -0.63 -0.18
CA CYS A 16 7.71 -1.03 1.07
C CYS A 16 6.32 -1.61 0.83
N LEU A 17 5.54 -0.98 -0.04
CA LEU A 17 4.20 -1.43 -0.36
C LEU A 17 4.21 -2.84 -0.96
N HIS A 18 5.10 -3.10 -1.92
CA HIS A 18 5.20 -4.43 -2.51
C HIS A 18 5.57 -5.49 -1.47
N ARG A 19 6.48 -5.18 -0.55
CA ARG A 19 6.87 -6.10 0.51
C ARG A 19 5.72 -6.37 1.47
N LEU A 20 4.96 -5.35 1.82
CA LEU A 20 3.79 -5.50 2.68
C LEU A 20 2.73 -6.37 2.04
N LEU A 21 2.48 -6.17 0.75
CA LEU A 21 1.50 -6.96 0.02
C LEU A 21 1.89 -8.43 -0.09
N SER A 22 3.19 -8.71 -0.10
CA SER A 22 3.71 -10.08 -0.16
C SER A 22 3.78 -10.78 1.19
N HIS A 23 3.60 -10.05 2.29
CA HIS A 23 3.75 -10.61 3.62
C HIS A 23 2.50 -11.42 4.02
N PRO A 24 2.63 -12.71 4.37
CA PRO A 24 1.45 -13.55 4.64
C PRO A 24 0.69 -13.17 5.91
N GLY A 25 1.34 -12.52 6.86
CA GLY A 25 0.70 -12.04 8.09
C GLY A 25 -0.12 -10.78 7.92
N ILE A 26 -0.03 -10.11 6.77
CA ILE A 26 -0.76 -8.88 6.50
C ILE A 26 -1.98 -9.21 5.65
N VAL A 27 -3.17 -8.88 6.16
CA VAL A 27 -4.42 -9.17 5.46
C VAL A 27 -4.91 -7.98 4.65
N ARG A 28 -4.48 -6.78 4.99
CA ARG A 28 -4.87 -5.56 4.27
C ARG A 28 -3.81 -4.48 4.40
N VAL A 29 -3.57 -3.76 3.32
CA VAL A 29 -2.71 -2.58 3.30
C VAL A 29 -3.53 -1.40 2.79
N ILE A 30 -3.52 -0.29 3.52
CA ILE A 30 -4.21 0.93 3.13
C ILE A 30 -3.16 1.96 2.71
N ALA A 31 -3.15 2.31 1.44
CA ALA A 31 -2.24 3.31 0.92
C ALA A 31 -2.94 4.68 0.92
N ILE A 32 -2.39 5.61 1.68
CA ILE A 32 -2.94 6.95 1.85
C ILE A 32 -2.11 7.93 1.03
N GLY A 33 -2.74 8.72 0.20
CA GLY A 33 -2.02 9.71 -0.59
C GLY A 33 -2.93 10.55 -1.46
N ARG A 34 -2.31 11.42 -2.26
CA ARG A 34 -3.03 12.31 -3.18
C ARG A 34 -3.21 11.71 -4.56
N ARG A 35 -2.50 10.64 -4.86
CA ARG A 35 -2.54 9.98 -6.17
C ARG A 35 -2.66 8.48 -5.97
N PRO A 36 -3.33 7.77 -6.90
CA PRO A 36 -3.35 6.32 -6.87
C PRO A 36 -1.94 5.74 -7.01
N THR A 37 -1.70 4.60 -6.39
CA THR A 37 -0.40 3.92 -6.50
C THR A 37 -0.20 3.26 -7.85
N GLY A 38 -1.27 3.01 -8.58
CA GLY A 38 -1.21 2.27 -9.83
C GLY A 38 -1.12 0.76 -9.64
N ILE A 39 -1.14 0.29 -8.42
CA ILE A 39 -1.04 -1.12 -8.10
C ILE A 39 -2.43 -1.70 -7.84
N GLN A 40 -2.71 -2.85 -8.43
CA GLN A 40 -3.94 -3.58 -8.18
C GLN A 40 -3.61 -4.87 -7.43
N HIS A 41 -4.18 -5.01 -6.23
CA HIS A 41 -3.97 -6.18 -5.39
C HIS A 41 -5.16 -6.36 -4.47
N VAL A 42 -5.52 -7.63 -4.20
CA VAL A 42 -6.69 -7.93 -3.35
C VAL A 42 -6.54 -7.39 -1.93
N LYS A 43 -5.30 -7.28 -1.44
CA LYS A 43 -5.02 -6.76 -0.09
C LYS A 43 -4.91 -5.24 -0.05
N LEU A 44 -4.83 -4.58 -1.20
CA LEU A 44 -4.58 -3.15 -1.26
C LEU A 44 -5.88 -2.36 -1.28
N GLU A 45 -5.96 -1.39 -0.40
CA GLU A 45 -7.02 -0.39 -0.39
C GLU A 45 -6.37 0.98 -0.47
N GLU A 46 -6.91 1.86 -1.29
CA GLU A 46 -6.35 3.20 -1.46
C GLU A 46 -7.29 4.25 -0.87
N ALA A 47 -6.72 5.13 -0.04
CA ALA A 47 -7.42 6.30 0.49
C ALA A 47 -6.82 7.53 -0.17
N ILE A 48 -7.55 8.12 -1.11
CA ILE A 48 -7.11 9.30 -1.85
C ILE A 48 -7.62 10.54 -1.13
N LEU A 49 -6.70 11.44 -0.83
CA LEU A 49 -7.01 12.67 -0.09
C LEU A 49 -7.36 13.82 -1.05
#